data_196331f581ec92aaca67715d69921276
#
_entry.id   196331f581ec92aaca67715d69921276
#
_cell.length_a   1.000
_cell.length_b   1.000
_cell.length_c   1.000
_cell.angle_alpha   90.00
_cell.angle_beta   90.00
_cell.angle_gamma   90.00
#
_symmetry.space_group_name_H-M   'P 1'
#
loop_
_entity.id
_entity.type
_entity.pdbx_description
1 polymer ?
#
loop_
_entity_poly.entity_id
_entity_poly.type
_entity_poly.pdbx_seq_one_letter_code
_entity_poly.pdbx_strand_id
1 'polypeptide(L)'
;MKFRFLTLFVLLSFSKTFSQSPLPARYLLDSVLQKAKAEKKNVFVLFTASWCGPCKDLKRGIYDPYNLQFFENNYVILVLHGDEKGPKEINENPGTHALAATYDGDTSSLPYWMILNSKGVKLQDNYILSPTSGKRENIGFSARPEELKKFIGFLKKTSRLKDTELAMIYERYQQLNRVVHND
;
A
#
# COMPACT_ATOMS: atom_id res chain seq x y z
N MET A 1 51.28 -3.09 -54.26
CA MET A 1 50.28 -3.59 -53.34
C MET A 1 50.30 -2.75 -52.07
N LYS A 2 49.31 -1.87 -51.84
CA LYS A 2 49.21 -1.02 -50.65
C LYS A 2 48.18 -1.63 -49.71
N PHE A 3 48.61 -2.24 -48.59
CA PHE A 3 47.73 -2.73 -47.53
C PHE A 3 47.20 -1.53 -46.71
N ARG A 4 45.90 -1.26 -46.79
CA ARG A 4 45.22 -0.32 -45.91
C ARG A 4 44.78 -1.05 -44.64
N PHE A 5 45.42 -0.78 -43.52
CA PHE A 5 44.97 -1.22 -42.20
C PHE A 5 43.71 -0.39 -41.83
N LEU A 6 42.56 -1.06 -41.77
CA LEU A 6 41.31 -0.49 -41.28
C LEU A 6 41.26 -0.70 -39.75
N THR A 7 41.64 0.31 -39.00
CA THR A 7 41.50 0.30 -37.52
C THR A 7 40.04 0.45 -37.13
N LEU A 8 39.42 -0.66 -36.70
CA LEU A 8 38.04 -0.68 -36.15
C LEU A 8 38.08 -0.11 -34.74
N PHE A 9 37.60 1.11 -34.55
CA PHE A 9 37.47 1.78 -33.27
C PHE A 9 36.18 1.31 -32.61
N VAL A 10 36.27 0.31 -31.69
CA VAL A 10 35.11 -0.15 -30.90
C VAL A 10 34.85 0.87 -29.81
N LEU A 11 33.85 1.72 -29.97
CA LEU A 11 33.30 2.59 -28.93
C LEU A 11 32.55 1.73 -27.90
N LEU A 12 33.19 1.36 -26.80
CA LEU A 12 32.53 0.81 -25.63
C LEU A 12 31.67 1.91 -24.97
N SER A 13 30.40 1.94 -25.32
CA SER A 13 29.40 2.77 -24.62
C SER A 13 29.19 2.20 -23.22
N PHE A 14 29.80 2.79 -22.22
CA PHE A 14 29.48 2.53 -20.81
C PHE A 14 28.11 3.11 -20.51
N SER A 15 27.06 2.31 -20.66
CA SER A 15 25.73 2.64 -20.17
C SER A 15 25.77 2.59 -18.65
N LYS A 16 25.87 3.76 -17.99
CA LYS A 16 25.66 3.86 -16.55
C LYS A 16 24.17 3.58 -16.30
N THR A 17 23.84 2.37 -15.83
CA THR A 17 22.52 2.08 -15.27
C THR A 17 22.38 2.86 -13.97
N PHE A 18 21.73 4.00 -14.02
CA PHE A 18 21.30 4.70 -12.81
C PHE A 18 20.17 3.88 -12.21
N SER A 19 20.42 3.17 -11.11
CA SER A 19 19.37 2.66 -10.25
C SER A 19 18.64 3.89 -9.70
N GLN A 20 17.38 4.11 -10.12
CA GLN A 20 16.58 5.18 -9.59
C GLN A 20 16.18 4.83 -8.16
N SER A 21 16.59 5.65 -7.20
CA SER A 21 16.14 5.53 -5.81
C SER A 21 14.61 5.71 -5.76
N PRO A 22 13.93 4.98 -4.86
CA PRO A 22 12.49 5.16 -4.67
C PRO A 22 12.12 6.61 -4.36
N LEU A 23 10.98 7.05 -4.87
CA LEU A 23 10.51 8.41 -4.63
C LEU A 23 10.12 8.62 -3.16
N PRO A 24 10.33 9.83 -2.61
CA PRO A 24 9.94 10.15 -1.23
C PRO A 24 8.45 9.96 -0.98
N ALA A 25 8.11 9.41 0.19
CA ALA A 25 6.73 9.11 0.59
C ALA A 25 5.81 10.34 0.49
N ARG A 26 6.28 11.53 0.90
CA ARG A 26 5.53 12.77 0.81
C ARG A 26 5.22 13.17 -0.63
N TYR A 27 6.20 13.07 -1.52
CA TYR A 27 6.02 13.37 -2.95
C TYR A 27 4.96 12.45 -3.58
N LEU A 28 5.02 11.15 -3.26
CA LEU A 28 4.04 10.17 -3.73
C LEU A 28 2.64 10.49 -3.19
N LEU A 29 2.53 10.83 -1.89
CA LEU A 29 1.24 11.21 -1.31
C LEU A 29 0.65 12.45 -2.00
N ASP A 30 1.44 13.50 -2.20
CA ASP A 30 0.97 14.73 -2.85
C ASP A 30 0.46 14.45 -4.27
N SER A 31 1.17 13.59 -5.02
CA SER A 31 0.76 13.16 -6.37
C SER A 31 -0.59 12.42 -6.37
N VAL A 32 -0.78 11.44 -5.45
CA VAL A 32 -2.04 10.68 -5.39
C VAL A 32 -3.20 11.52 -4.86
N LEU A 33 -2.96 12.51 -4.00
CA LEU A 33 -3.99 13.45 -3.56
C LEU A 33 -4.50 14.32 -4.73
N GLN A 34 -3.62 14.78 -5.61
CA GLN A 34 -4.03 15.50 -6.83
C GLN A 34 -4.88 14.61 -7.72
N LYS A 35 -4.48 13.35 -7.95
CA LYS A 35 -5.26 12.37 -8.71
C LYS A 35 -6.62 12.10 -8.05
N ALA A 36 -6.64 11.87 -6.73
CA ALA A 36 -7.87 11.63 -5.98
C ALA A 36 -8.85 12.81 -6.07
N LYS A 37 -8.34 14.06 -6.04
CA LYS A 37 -9.15 15.26 -6.22
C LYS A 37 -9.78 15.31 -7.62
N ALA A 38 -9.01 15.03 -8.67
CA ALA A 38 -9.49 15.01 -10.04
C ALA A 38 -10.54 13.92 -10.27
N GLU A 39 -10.34 12.73 -9.68
CA GLU A 39 -11.23 11.58 -9.82
C GLU A 39 -12.38 11.55 -8.78
N LYS A 40 -12.45 12.53 -7.87
CA LYS A 40 -13.43 12.59 -6.76
C LYS A 40 -13.45 11.33 -5.90
N LYS A 41 -12.26 10.79 -5.61
CA LYS A 41 -12.02 9.60 -4.80
C LYS A 41 -11.32 9.95 -3.49
N ASN A 42 -11.32 9.01 -2.55
CA ASN A 42 -10.45 9.04 -1.39
C ASN A 42 -9.08 8.40 -1.71
N VAL A 43 -8.12 8.49 -0.79
CA VAL A 43 -6.81 7.85 -0.92
C VAL A 43 -6.71 6.76 0.12
N PHE A 44 -6.39 5.53 -0.30
CA PHE A 44 -6.04 4.43 0.59
C PHE A 44 -4.51 4.31 0.63
N VAL A 45 -3.91 4.63 1.77
CA VAL A 45 -2.46 4.55 1.97
C VAL A 45 -2.14 3.30 2.78
N LEU A 46 -1.28 2.44 2.25
CA LEU A 46 -0.77 1.25 2.91
C LEU A 46 0.74 1.38 3.14
N PHE A 47 1.16 1.32 4.38
CA PHE A 47 2.56 1.20 4.79
C PHE A 47 2.89 -0.28 4.96
N THR A 48 3.95 -0.73 4.29
CA THR A 48 4.29 -2.15 4.16
C THR A 48 5.78 -2.40 4.11
N ALA A 49 6.18 -3.63 4.38
CA ALA A 49 7.53 -4.14 4.14
C ALA A 49 7.46 -5.49 3.41
N SER A 50 8.53 -5.88 2.74
CA SER A 50 8.58 -7.13 1.96
C SER A 50 8.46 -8.39 2.81
N TRP A 51 8.83 -8.32 4.08
CA TRP A 51 8.74 -9.42 5.05
C TRP A 51 7.38 -9.50 5.75
N CYS A 52 6.51 -8.48 5.64
CA CYS A 52 5.24 -8.40 6.33
C CYS A 52 4.18 -9.31 5.68
N GLY A 53 3.88 -10.45 6.30
CA GLY A 53 2.85 -11.39 5.86
C GLY A 53 1.45 -10.77 5.78
N PRO A 54 0.92 -10.20 6.87
CA PRO A 54 -0.40 -9.55 6.88
C PRO A 54 -0.54 -8.41 5.85
N CYS A 55 0.56 -7.70 5.55
CA CYS A 55 0.56 -6.68 4.48
C CYS A 55 0.32 -7.30 3.10
N LYS A 56 0.92 -8.48 2.86
CA LYS A 56 0.72 -9.24 1.61
C LYS A 56 -0.72 -9.69 1.47
N ASP A 57 -1.33 -10.13 2.56
CA ASP A 57 -2.73 -10.57 2.58
C ASP A 57 -3.68 -9.41 2.29
N LEU A 58 -3.47 -8.27 2.92
CA LEU A 58 -4.23 -7.04 2.62
C LEU A 58 -4.09 -6.64 1.16
N LYS A 59 -2.85 -6.58 0.66
CA LYS A 59 -2.59 -6.26 -0.76
C LYS A 59 -3.24 -7.27 -1.70
N ARG A 60 -3.12 -8.57 -1.43
CA ARG A 60 -3.71 -9.62 -2.25
C ARG A 60 -5.21 -9.42 -2.40
N GLY A 61 -5.91 -9.09 -1.31
CA GLY A 61 -7.35 -8.86 -1.37
C GLY A 61 -7.72 -7.55 -2.09
N ILE A 62 -6.93 -6.47 -1.92
CA ILE A 62 -7.17 -5.20 -2.64
C ILE A 62 -7.00 -5.39 -4.16
N TYR A 63 -5.91 -6.05 -4.58
CA TYR A 63 -5.55 -6.23 -5.99
C TYR A 63 -6.11 -7.52 -6.62
N ASP A 64 -6.94 -8.26 -5.87
CA ASP A 64 -7.64 -9.41 -6.43
C ASP A 64 -8.56 -8.97 -7.57
N PRO A 65 -8.59 -9.68 -8.73
CA PRO A 65 -9.40 -9.28 -9.88
C PRO A 65 -10.90 -9.07 -9.59
N TYR A 66 -11.47 -9.78 -8.60
CA TYR A 66 -12.88 -9.60 -8.21
C TYR A 66 -13.11 -8.35 -7.34
N ASN A 67 -12.10 -7.94 -6.57
CA ASN A 67 -12.20 -6.81 -5.66
C ASN A 67 -11.69 -5.50 -6.27
N LEU A 68 -10.73 -5.59 -7.20
CA LEU A 68 -9.94 -4.44 -7.67
C LEU A 68 -10.81 -3.27 -8.10
N GLN A 69 -11.84 -3.52 -8.90
CA GLN A 69 -12.71 -2.46 -9.37
C GLN A 69 -13.47 -1.75 -8.24
N PHE A 70 -13.81 -2.45 -7.15
CA PHE A 70 -14.47 -1.84 -6.00
C PHE A 70 -13.54 -0.86 -5.29
N PHE A 71 -12.27 -1.24 -5.15
CA PHE A 71 -11.26 -0.35 -4.59
C PHE A 71 -10.94 0.80 -5.51
N GLU A 72 -10.66 0.56 -6.78
CA GLU A 72 -10.30 1.60 -7.76
C GLU A 72 -11.43 2.61 -8.01
N ASN A 73 -12.69 2.20 -7.95
CA ASN A 73 -13.83 3.10 -8.08
C ASN A 73 -13.97 4.08 -6.91
N ASN A 74 -13.43 3.75 -5.74
CA ASN A 74 -13.59 4.53 -4.52
C ASN A 74 -12.31 5.20 -4.03
N TYR A 75 -11.15 4.62 -4.36
CA TYR A 75 -9.86 5.04 -3.82
C TYR A 75 -8.80 5.19 -4.91
N VAL A 76 -7.87 6.12 -4.71
CA VAL A 76 -6.53 6.06 -5.29
C VAL A 76 -5.66 5.34 -4.27
N ILE A 77 -5.05 4.22 -4.66
CA ILE A 77 -4.26 3.38 -3.76
C ILE A 77 -2.80 3.82 -3.80
N LEU A 78 -2.21 4.06 -2.63
CA LEU A 78 -0.78 4.34 -2.45
C LEU A 78 -0.18 3.27 -1.55
N VAL A 79 0.84 2.59 -2.04
CA VAL A 79 1.63 1.64 -1.25
C VAL A 79 3.00 2.25 -1.00
N LEU A 80 3.38 2.35 0.27
CA LEU A 80 4.66 2.89 0.73
C LEU A 80 5.47 1.79 1.42
N HIS A 81 6.70 1.62 0.98
CA HIS A 81 7.65 0.68 1.56
C HIS A 81 8.49 1.35 2.63
N GLY A 82 8.53 0.76 3.81
CA GLY A 82 9.36 1.15 4.93
C GLY A 82 9.64 -0.06 5.82
N ASP A 83 10.55 0.07 6.77
CA ASP A 83 10.98 -1.04 7.65
C ASP A 83 11.48 -2.28 6.89
N GLU A 84 12.04 -2.11 5.73
CA GLU A 84 12.73 -3.20 5.02
C GLU A 84 13.97 -3.63 5.81
N LYS A 85 14.52 -4.80 5.50
CA LYS A 85 15.68 -5.35 6.22
C LYS A 85 16.81 -5.68 5.26
N GLY A 86 18.02 -5.29 5.67
CA GLY A 86 19.26 -5.61 4.96
C GLY A 86 19.26 -5.03 3.54
N PRO A 87 19.65 -5.82 2.50
CA PRO A 87 19.78 -5.29 1.14
C PRO A 87 18.51 -4.69 0.54
N LYS A 88 17.33 -4.94 1.14
CA LYS A 88 16.06 -4.41 0.66
C LYS A 88 15.76 -2.99 1.14
N GLU A 89 16.50 -2.46 2.09
CA GLU A 89 16.38 -1.08 2.57
C GLU A 89 16.49 -0.06 1.43
N ILE A 90 17.21 -0.37 0.37
CA ILE A 90 17.29 0.45 -0.84
C ILE A 90 15.93 0.64 -1.55
N ASN A 91 14.95 -0.21 -1.26
CA ASN A 91 13.60 -0.14 -1.84
C ASN A 91 12.62 0.68 -1.00
N GLU A 92 13.05 1.21 0.13
CA GLU A 92 12.19 2.05 0.97
C GLU A 92 11.88 3.40 0.34
N ASN A 93 10.66 3.87 0.54
CA ASN A 93 10.30 5.24 0.17
C ASN A 93 10.82 6.18 1.26
N PRO A 94 11.78 7.07 0.96
CA PRO A 94 12.31 7.98 1.96
C PRO A 94 11.20 8.77 2.68
N GLY A 95 11.28 8.86 4.01
CA GLY A 95 10.33 9.61 4.83
C GLY A 95 9.03 8.87 5.16
N THR A 96 8.94 7.56 4.94
CA THR A 96 7.74 6.74 5.24
C THR A 96 7.34 6.85 6.71
N HIS A 97 8.27 6.69 7.66
CA HIS A 97 7.99 6.83 9.10
C HIS A 97 7.52 8.23 9.47
N ALA A 98 8.22 9.26 8.99
CA ALA A 98 7.85 10.65 9.25
C ALA A 98 6.46 10.98 8.71
N LEU A 99 6.12 10.46 7.53
CA LEU A 99 4.80 10.64 6.95
C LEU A 99 3.72 9.96 7.81
N ALA A 100 3.91 8.72 8.24
CA ALA A 100 2.97 8.02 9.13
C ALA A 100 2.75 8.82 10.43
N ALA A 101 3.82 9.30 11.04
CA ALA A 101 3.77 10.09 12.27
C ALA A 101 2.97 11.39 12.13
N THR A 102 2.96 12.06 10.96
CA THR A 102 2.11 13.24 10.72
C THR A 102 0.62 12.96 10.79
N TYR A 103 0.23 11.70 10.75
CA TYR A 103 -1.15 11.22 10.85
C TYR A 103 -1.38 10.38 12.12
N ASP A 104 -0.57 10.55 13.16
CA ASP A 104 -0.59 9.78 14.41
C ASP A 104 -0.48 8.27 14.18
N GLY A 105 0.19 7.86 13.10
CA GLY A 105 0.46 6.47 12.76
C GLY A 105 1.84 6.04 13.23
N ASP A 106 2.00 4.73 13.37
CA ASP A 106 3.26 4.09 13.72
C ASP A 106 3.51 2.91 12.79
N THR A 107 4.65 2.92 12.10
CA THR A 107 5.05 1.85 11.18
C THR A 107 5.87 0.75 11.86
N SER A 108 6.14 0.84 13.15
CA SER A 108 6.78 -0.25 13.91
C SER A 108 5.91 -1.51 13.98
N SER A 109 4.59 -1.37 13.75
CA SER A 109 3.62 -2.45 13.68
C SER A 109 2.91 -2.44 12.33
N LEU A 110 3.36 -3.27 11.39
CA LEU A 110 2.81 -3.39 10.04
C LEU A 110 1.77 -4.52 9.92
N PRO A 111 0.76 -4.35 9.03
CA PRO A 111 0.52 -3.15 8.23
C PRO A 111 0.02 -1.98 9.07
N TYR A 112 0.50 -0.80 8.77
CA TYR A 112 -0.24 0.42 9.07
C TYR A 112 -0.94 0.87 7.79
N TRP A 113 -2.21 1.26 7.88
CA TRP A 113 -2.90 1.86 6.74
C TRP A 113 -3.86 2.94 7.20
N MET A 114 -4.11 3.87 6.31
CA MET A 114 -5.04 4.97 6.54
C MET A 114 -5.81 5.34 5.29
N ILE A 115 -6.97 5.93 5.47
CA ILE A 115 -7.79 6.46 4.41
C ILE A 115 -7.88 7.98 4.59
N LEU A 116 -7.52 8.71 3.54
CA LEU A 116 -7.57 10.17 3.50
C LEU A 116 -8.63 10.61 2.50
N ASN A 117 -9.25 11.76 2.74
CA ASN A 117 -10.00 12.41 1.67
C ASN A 117 -9.03 13.09 0.68
N SER A 118 -9.54 13.59 -0.44
CA SER A 118 -8.72 14.23 -1.48
C SER A 118 -8.05 15.55 -1.05
N LYS A 119 -8.34 16.05 0.17
CA LYS A 119 -7.66 17.20 0.78
C LYS A 119 -6.54 16.78 1.74
N GLY A 120 -6.28 15.47 1.89
CA GLY A 120 -5.27 14.93 2.81
C GLY A 120 -5.72 14.86 4.27
N VAL A 121 -7.02 15.01 4.56
CA VAL A 121 -7.54 14.84 5.92
C VAL A 121 -7.80 13.36 6.18
N LYS A 122 -7.29 12.84 7.29
CA LYS A 122 -7.50 11.45 7.71
C LYS A 122 -8.98 11.21 8.05
N LEU A 123 -9.59 10.25 7.37
CA LEU A 123 -10.96 9.79 7.61
C LEU A 123 -10.98 8.58 8.54
N GLN A 124 -10.01 7.68 8.37
CA GLN A 124 -9.91 6.42 9.09
C GLN A 124 -8.48 5.92 9.06
N ASP A 125 -8.08 5.14 10.05
CA ASP A 125 -6.89 4.30 10.06
C ASP A 125 -7.22 2.94 10.70
N ASN A 126 -6.24 2.03 10.75
CA ASN A 126 -6.40 0.71 11.37
C ASN A 126 -6.16 0.69 12.87
N TYR A 127 -6.18 1.84 13.53
CA TYR A 127 -6.20 1.89 14.98
C TYR A 127 -7.64 1.92 15.52
N ILE A 128 -7.86 1.19 16.60
CA ILE A 128 -9.10 1.22 17.38
C ILE A 128 -8.79 1.51 18.84
N LEU A 129 -9.79 1.99 19.58
CA LEU A 129 -9.72 1.97 21.03
C LEU A 129 -10.05 0.55 21.51
N SER A 130 -9.13 -0.06 22.21
CA SER A 130 -9.33 -1.39 22.81
C SER A 130 -10.42 -1.32 23.87
N PRO A 131 -11.47 -2.15 23.79
CA PRO A 131 -12.53 -2.17 24.80
C PRO A 131 -12.03 -2.59 26.17
N THR A 132 -10.93 -3.36 26.21
CA THR A 132 -10.37 -3.92 27.45
C THR A 132 -9.36 -2.98 28.12
N SER A 133 -8.50 -2.34 27.33
CA SER A 133 -7.41 -1.51 27.85
C SER A 133 -7.67 0.00 27.76
N GLY A 134 -8.66 0.42 26.97
CA GLY A 134 -8.89 1.82 26.64
C GLY A 134 -7.76 2.46 25.81
N LYS A 135 -6.74 1.68 25.46
CA LYS A 135 -5.60 2.16 24.68
C LYS A 135 -5.87 2.04 23.17
N ARG A 136 -5.19 2.89 22.42
CA ARG A 136 -5.19 2.84 20.96
C ARG A 136 -4.33 1.66 20.50
N GLU A 137 -4.91 0.70 19.80
CA GLU A 137 -4.27 -0.52 19.34
C GLU A 137 -4.34 -0.63 17.82
N ASN A 138 -3.22 -0.98 17.18
CA ASN A 138 -3.18 -1.31 15.76
C ASN A 138 -3.77 -2.70 15.57
N ILE A 139 -4.91 -2.80 14.88
CA ILE A 139 -5.51 -4.09 14.54
C ILE A 139 -4.84 -4.78 13.36
N GLY A 140 -3.85 -4.13 12.74
CA GLY A 140 -3.17 -4.68 11.58
C GLY A 140 -4.10 -4.95 10.41
N PHE A 141 -3.91 -6.09 9.81
CA PHE A 141 -4.86 -6.78 8.95
C PHE A 141 -4.65 -8.28 9.19
N SER A 142 -5.64 -8.94 9.70
CA SER A 142 -5.65 -10.39 9.70
C SER A 142 -6.91 -10.88 9.01
N ALA A 143 -6.76 -12.07 8.49
CA ALA A 143 -7.83 -12.79 7.83
C ALA A 143 -8.89 -13.31 8.80
N ARG A 144 -8.76 -13.06 10.12
CA ARG A 144 -9.74 -13.47 11.10
C ARG A 144 -11.07 -12.76 10.83
N PRO A 145 -12.21 -13.48 10.90
CA PRO A 145 -13.51 -12.93 10.57
C PRO A 145 -13.85 -11.61 11.27
N GLU A 146 -13.47 -11.47 12.55
CA GLU A 146 -13.78 -10.25 13.32
C GLU A 146 -12.98 -9.03 12.89
N GLU A 147 -11.73 -9.21 12.52
CA GLU A 147 -10.90 -8.12 12.01
C GLU A 147 -11.32 -7.72 10.59
N LEU A 148 -11.64 -8.71 9.76
CA LEU A 148 -12.17 -8.46 8.43
C LEU A 148 -13.50 -7.71 8.49
N LYS A 149 -14.41 -8.04 9.43
CA LYS A 149 -15.64 -7.26 9.64
C LYS A 149 -15.36 -5.80 9.99
N LYS A 150 -14.35 -5.54 10.84
CA LYS A 150 -13.92 -4.17 11.17
C LYS A 150 -13.43 -3.44 9.92
N PHE A 151 -12.56 -4.09 9.14
CA PHE A 151 -12.06 -3.53 7.87
C PHE A 151 -13.22 -3.17 6.91
N ILE A 152 -14.18 -4.07 6.70
CA ILE A 152 -15.38 -3.80 5.90
C ILE A 152 -16.18 -2.62 6.46
N GLY A 153 -16.30 -2.53 7.78
CA GLY A 153 -16.95 -1.39 8.45
C GLY A 153 -16.23 -0.06 8.19
N PHE A 154 -14.91 -0.06 8.07
CA PHE A 154 -14.13 1.13 7.70
C PHE A 154 -14.33 1.49 6.22
N LEU A 155 -14.35 0.51 5.32
CA LEU A 155 -14.68 0.75 3.91
C LEU A 155 -16.09 1.33 3.75
N LYS A 156 -17.07 0.82 4.49
CA LYS A 156 -18.45 1.35 4.47
C LYS A 156 -18.51 2.83 4.83
N LYS A 157 -17.71 3.27 5.80
CA LYS A 157 -17.69 4.68 6.27
C LYS A 157 -16.95 5.61 5.31
N THR A 158 -16.05 5.10 4.49
CA THR A 158 -15.10 5.90 3.71
C THR A 158 -15.24 5.74 2.21
N SER A 159 -16.25 5.02 1.74
CA SER A 159 -16.51 4.78 0.33
C SER A 159 -17.98 4.96 -0.02
N ARG A 160 -18.32 4.79 -1.29
CA ARG A 160 -19.69 4.72 -1.80
C ARG A 160 -20.13 3.28 -2.10
N LEU A 161 -19.41 2.30 -1.55
CA LEU A 161 -19.72 0.89 -1.73
C LEU A 161 -21.08 0.54 -1.11
N LYS A 162 -21.87 -0.21 -1.86
CA LYS A 162 -23.13 -0.77 -1.40
C LYS A 162 -22.90 -1.95 -0.46
N ASP A 163 -23.86 -2.28 0.38
CA ASP A 163 -23.74 -3.41 1.31
C ASP A 163 -23.52 -4.74 0.58
N THR A 164 -24.07 -4.92 -0.63
CA THR A 164 -23.80 -6.09 -1.49
C THR A 164 -22.35 -6.16 -1.96
N GLU A 165 -21.77 -5.03 -2.36
CA GLU A 165 -20.36 -4.96 -2.79
C GLU A 165 -19.40 -5.19 -1.62
N LEU A 166 -19.73 -4.67 -0.44
CA LEU A 166 -19.00 -4.91 0.79
C LEU A 166 -19.04 -6.39 1.20
N ALA A 167 -20.19 -7.05 1.05
CA ALA A 167 -20.33 -8.48 1.28
C ALA A 167 -19.48 -9.29 0.30
N MET A 168 -19.45 -8.94 -0.98
CA MET A 168 -18.61 -9.60 -1.97
C MET A 168 -17.11 -9.46 -1.63
N ILE A 169 -16.66 -8.28 -1.21
CA ILE A 169 -15.29 -8.04 -0.76
C ILE A 169 -14.99 -8.92 0.46
N TYR A 170 -15.89 -8.98 1.44
CA TYR A 170 -15.72 -9.80 2.65
C TYR A 170 -15.56 -11.29 2.32
N GLU A 171 -16.47 -11.83 1.50
CA GLU A 171 -16.44 -13.24 1.09
C GLU A 171 -15.18 -13.58 0.32
N ARG A 172 -14.75 -12.67 -0.58
CA ARG A 172 -13.54 -12.90 -1.37
C ARG A 172 -12.29 -12.92 -0.51
N TYR A 173 -12.16 -12.03 0.45
CA TYR A 173 -11.06 -12.08 1.42
C TYR A 173 -11.06 -13.40 2.20
N GLN A 174 -12.22 -13.87 2.65
CA GLN A 174 -12.30 -15.16 3.34
C GLN A 174 -11.86 -16.34 2.46
N GLN A 175 -12.22 -16.33 1.16
CA GLN A 175 -11.78 -17.36 0.23
C GLN A 175 -10.26 -17.36 0.04
N LEU A 176 -9.67 -16.18 -0.19
CA LEU A 176 -8.23 -16.01 -0.36
C LEU A 176 -7.44 -16.51 0.85
N ASN A 177 -7.98 -16.29 2.05
CA ASN A 177 -7.35 -16.71 3.31
C ASN A 177 -7.39 -18.22 3.49
N ARG A 178 -8.49 -18.88 3.12
CA ARG A 178 -8.58 -20.35 3.21
C ARG A 178 -7.59 -21.07 2.31
N VAL A 179 -7.32 -20.51 1.13
CA VAL A 179 -6.34 -21.09 0.19
C VAL A 179 -4.91 -21.02 0.73
N VAL A 180 -4.56 -19.95 1.46
CA VAL A 180 -3.18 -19.73 1.96
C VAL A 180 -2.86 -20.50 3.23
N HIS A 181 -3.88 -20.85 4.03
CA HIS A 181 -3.66 -21.49 5.34
C HIS A 181 -4.03 -22.99 5.35
N ASN A 182 -4.48 -23.55 4.23
CA ASN A 182 -4.77 -24.98 4.08
C ASN A 182 -3.72 -25.74 3.26
N ASP A 183 -2.65 -25.06 2.80
CA ASP A 183 -1.44 -25.62 2.20
C ASP A 183 -0.29 -25.59 3.23
#